data_f5cddb6b417c25540d1fe9b15d4d0d54
#
_entry.id   f5cddb6b417c25540d1fe9b15d4d0d54
#
_cell.length_a   1.000
_cell.length_b   1.000
_cell.length_c   1.000
_cell.angle_alpha   90.00
_cell.angle_beta   90.00
_cell.angle_gamma   90.00
#
_symmetry.space_group_name_H-M   'P 1'
#
loop_
_entity.id
_entity.type
_entity.pdbx_description
1 polymer ?
#
loop_
_entity_poly.entity_id
_entity_poly.type
_entity_poly.pdbx_seq_one_letter_code
_entity_poly.pdbx_strand_id
1 'polypeptide(L)'
;GVNVLDQRGKTEYDNPFGRFDMNTFTSFAAQPYDEYAVSSTSVFAELQANEQLTSRLELGHSEDKGSSYDKLFSGRDDFDTYRDSAAWLNTLAINTQHTVLAGVDYTKDKLHSTEDFEKDSRWNQAVFIQHSYKGEVFGTELGLRHDKNQQFGSENTWNAALSLPVGQSNEFVLSYAEGFRAPTFNDLYYPMYGNPNLKAEKSKSYELQLRSQLADTVRLETSIYQTKIRDQIQYQANNDLRNVEARINGFEASLQHEVFAAQGALNLSLVDSRDRKTGHQLPRIAKRTLSYDLDKQFGAFGVGGTWRLASKSFNDAKNNQQIAGFGTMDVRGSWQATQDLGVDLRLANIFDKGYTRAMYSYDGESYGYREDRFTVLLGMTWTPNL
;
A
#
# COMPACT_ATOMS: atom_id res chain seq x y z
N GLY A 1 -25.35 8.29 -5.32
CA GLY A 1 -25.04 7.17 -4.42
C GLY A 1 -24.34 7.63 -3.17
N VAL A 2 -24.27 6.73 -2.20
CA VAL A 2 -23.57 6.93 -0.93
C VAL A 2 -22.71 5.72 -0.66
N ASN A 3 -21.45 5.92 -0.25
CA ASN A 3 -20.58 4.88 0.25
C ASN A 3 -20.24 5.17 1.71
N VAL A 4 -20.28 4.13 2.55
CA VAL A 4 -19.91 4.23 3.96
C VAL A 4 -19.02 3.04 4.31
N LEU A 5 -17.91 3.32 4.97
CA LEU A 5 -17.03 2.35 5.60
C LEU A 5 -16.85 2.78 7.07
N ASP A 6 -16.98 1.86 8.00
CA ASP A 6 -16.60 2.04 9.41
C ASP A 6 -15.92 0.76 9.89
N GLN A 7 -14.70 0.90 10.39
CA GLN A 7 -13.91 -0.20 10.93
C GLN A 7 -13.30 0.24 12.25
N ARG A 8 -13.43 -0.58 13.28
CA ARG A 8 -12.86 -0.31 14.60
C ARG A 8 -12.13 -1.54 15.10
N GLY A 9 -11.10 -1.33 15.86
CA GLY A 9 -10.36 -2.44 16.44
C GLY A 9 -9.44 -2.00 17.55
N LYS A 10 -8.82 -3.01 18.13
CA LYS A 10 -7.82 -2.89 19.19
C LYS A 10 -6.63 -3.76 18.82
N THR A 11 -5.43 -3.25 18.96
CA THR A 11 -4.17 -3.97 18.77
C THR A 11 -3.36 -3.87 20.04
N GLU A 12 -2.94 -5.01 20.58
CA GLU A 12 -1.99 -5.08 21.69
C GLU A 12 -0.58 -5.10 21.11
N TYR A 13 0.36 -4.42 21.76
CA TYR A 13 1.75 -4.40 21.35
C TYR A 13 2.68 -4.64 22.54
N ASP A 14 3.88 -5.17 22.24
CA ASP A 14 4.89 -5.42 23.26
C ASP A 14 5.53 -4.10 23.71
N ASN A 15 5.59 -3.90 25.03
CA ASN A 15 6.41 -2.88 25.61
C ASN A 15 7.69 -3.52 26.19
N PRO A 16 8.87 -3.36 25.56
CA PRO A 16 10.11 -3.98 26.03
C PRO A 16 10.58 -3.43 27.39
N PHE A 17 10.04 -2.30 27.82
CA PHE A 17 10.43 -1.64 29.07
C PHE A 17 9.60 -2.12 30.26
N GLY A 18 8.50 -2.86 30.03
CA GLY A 18 7.53 -3.15 31.07
C GLY A 18 6.96 -1.84 31.66
N ARG A 19 6.14 -1.96 32.67
CA ARG A 19 5.68 -0.83 33.47
C ARG A 19 6.56 -0.70 34.70
N PHE A 20 7.12 0.49 34.92
CA PHE A 20 7.84 0.80 36.15
C PHE A 20 6.92 1.56 37.11
N ASP A 21 6.67 1.01 38.29
CA ASP A 21 5.92 1.67 39.33
C ASP A 21 6.87 2.51 40.18
N MET A 22 6.72 3.82 40.09
CA MET A 22 7.53 4.78 40.83
C MET A 22 7.33 4.69 42.35
N ASN A 23 6.20 4.15 42.83
CA ASN A 23 5.92 4.01 44.26
C ASN A 23 6.57 2.78 44.85
N THR A 24 6.62 1.70 44.11
CA THR A 24 7.20 0.43 44.56
C THR A 24 8.60 0.18 44.05
N PHE A 25 9.09 0.99 43.10
CA PHE A 25 10.38 0.84 42.41
C PHE A 25 10.51 -0.57 41.77
N THR A 26 9.38 -1.13 41.29
CA THR A 26 9.36 -2.43 40.63
C THR A 26 8.88 -2.32 39.18
N SER A 27 9.47 -3.14 38.32
CA SER A 27 9.00 -3.30 36.94
C SER A 27 8.02 -4.48 36.87
N PHE A 28 6.92 -4.32 36.17
CA PHE A 28 5.98 -5.40 35.87
C PHE A 28 5.55 -5.36 34.41
N ALA A 29 5.22 -6.51 33.86
CA ALA A 29 4.72 -6.60 32.49
C ALA A 29 3.41 -5.81 32.36
N ALA A 30 3.38 -4.82 31.49
CA ALA A 30 2.17 -4.16 31.03
C ALA A 30 1.96 -4.50 29.58
N GLN A 31 0.72 -4.76 29.19
CA GLN A 31 0.34 -4.90 27.79
C GLN A 31 -0.28 -3.57 27.33
N PRO A 32 0.50 -2.68 26.73
CA PRO A 32 -0.04 -1.48 26.11
C PRO A 32 -0.86 -1.88 24.89
N TYR A 33 -1.78 -1.02 24.48
CA TYR A 33 -2.61 -1.28 23.33
C TYR A 33 -2.99 0.01 22.62
N ASP A 34 -3.27 -0.14 21.34
CA ASP A 34 -3.85 0.90 20.51
C ASP A 34 -5.31 0.57 20.21
N GLU A 35 -6.17 1.57 20.28
CA GLU A 35 -7.51 1.53 19.72
C GLU A 35 -7.53 2.35 18.45
N TYR A 36 -8.18 1.84 17.41
CA TYR A 36 -8.31 2.55 16.15
C TYR A 36 -9.75 2.56 15.65
N ALA A 37 -10.11 3.64 14.96
CA ALA A 37 -11.35 3.77 14.23
C ALA A 37 -11.07 4.42 12.88
N VAL A 38 -11.31 3.68 11.80
CA VAL A 38 -11.19 4.18 10.43
C VAL A 38 -12.59 4.27 9.84
N SER A 39 -12.98 5.46 9.42
CA SER A 39 -14.26 5.67 8.75
C SER A 39 -14.10 6.46 7.45
N SER A 40 -14.95 6.17 6.48
CA SER A 40 -15.03 6.93 5.24
C SER A 40 -16.48 6.99 4.79
N THR A 41 -16.92 8.21 4.48
CA THR A 41 -18.26 8.45 3.92
C THR A 41 -18.10 9.29 2.66
N SER A 42 -18.67 8.86 1.55
CA SER A 42 -18.78 9.68 0.36
C SER A 42 -20.21 9.70 -0.20
N VAL A 43 -20.56 10.84 -0.76
CA VAL A 43 -21.82 11.05 -1.51
C VAL A 43 -21.42 11.47 -2.92
N PHE A 44 -22.04 10.85 -3.91
CA PHE A 44 -21.80 11.23 -5.30
C PHE A 44 -23.09 11.36 -6.09
N ALA A 45 -23.04 12.22 -7.08
CA ALA A 45 -24.04 12.36 -8.12
C ALA A 45 -23.36 12.14 -9.47
N GLU A 46 -23.93 11.28 -10.28
CA GLU A 46 -23.46 10.99 -11.64
C GLU A 46 -24.59 11.27 -12.62
N LEU A 47 -24.29 12.07 -13.63
CA LEU A 47 -25.20 12.48 -14.68
C LEU A 47 -24.63 12.08 -16.04
N GLN A 48 -25.34 11.26 -16.76
CA GLN A 48 -25.10 11.05 -18.18
C GLN A 48 -25.83 12.15 -18.95
N ALA A 49 -25.11 13.25 -19.27
CA ALA A 49 -25.69 14.42 -19.91
C ALA A 49 -26.16 14.15 -21.34
N ASN A 50 -25.46 13.22 -22.04
CA ASN A 50 -25.84 12.65 -23.33
C ASN A 50 -25.09 11.34 -23.56
N GLU A 51 -25.17 10.73 -24.74
CA GLU A 51 -24.50 9.45 -25.07
C GLU A 51 -22.98 9.48 -24.94
N GLN A 52 -22.38 10.67 -24.99
CA GLN A 52 -20.92 10.84 -24.98
C GLN A 52 -20.39 11.40 -23.67
N LEU A 53 -21.16 12.16 -22.90
CA LEU A 53 -20.68 12.90 -21.72
C LEU A 53 -21.31 12.36 -20.45
N THR A 54 -20.44 11.86 -19.56
CA THR A 54 -20.77 11.53 -18.18
C THR A 54 -20.05 12.51 -17.25
N SER A 55 -20.79 13.11 -16.32
CA SER A 55 -20.28 14.04 -15.32
C SER A 55 -20.55 13.50 -13.92
N ARG A 56 -19.53 13.44 -13.06
CA ARG A 56 -19.62 12.94 -11.69
C ARG A 56 -19.07 13.96 -10.71
N LEU A 57 -19.89 14.30 -9.73
CA LEU A 57 -19.49 15.09 -8.56
C LEU A 57 -19.46 14.16 -7.35
N GLU A 58 -18.37 14.19 -6.59
CA GLU A 58 -18.20 13.42 -5.38
C GLU A 58 -17.69 14.29 -4.24
N LEU A 59 -18.29 14.14 -3.06
CA LEU A 59 -17.87 14.76 -1.81
C LEU A 59 -17.60 13.65 -0.81
N GLY A 60 -16.44 13.69 -0.14
CA GLY A 60 -16.03 12.67 0.80
C GLY A 60 -15.49 13.26 2.10
N HIS A 61 -15.67 12.50 3.16
CA HIS A 61 -15.07 12.72 4.47
C HIS A 61 -14.50 11.39 4.96
N SER A 62 -13.25 11.40 5.42
CA SER A 62 -12.62 10.23 6.04
C SER A 62 -11.92 10.61 7.33
N GLU A 63 -11.93 9.68 8.27
CA GLU A 63 -11.30 9.77 9.57
C GLU A 63 -10.44 8.53 9.81
N ASP A 64 -9.25 8.74 10.34
CA ASP A 64 -8.38 7.69 10.86
C ASP A 64 -7.96 8.14 12.25
N LYS A 65 -8.58 7.53 13.28
CA LYS A 65 -8.40 7.87 14.69
C LYS A 65 -7.62 6.77 15.37
N GLY A 66 -6.58 7.14 16.06
CA GLY A 66 -5.73 6.25 16.84
C GLY A 66 -5.53 6.76 18.25
N SER A 67 -5.75 5.90 19.23
CA SER A 67 -5.47 6.17 20.64
C SER A 67 -4.53 5.12 21.18
N SER A 68 -3.34 5.53 21.59
CA SER A 68 -2.35 4.67 22.23
C SER A 68 -2.46 4.75 23.75
N TYR A 69 -2.53 3.60 24.38
CA TYR A 69 -2.61 3.48 25.84
C TYR A 69 -1.31 2.86 26.37
N ASP A 70 -0.32 3.71 26.61
CA ASP A 70 0.90 3.31 27.32
C ASP A 70 0.66 3.45 28.82
N LYS A 71 0.52 2.30 29.49
CA LYS A 71 0.29 2.25 30.94
C LYS A 71 1.53 2.67 31.75
N LEU A 72 2.67 2.90 31.12
CA LEU A 72 3.89 3.31 31.84
C LEU A 72 3.72 4.68 32.49
N PHE A 73 3.09 5.61 31.78
CA PHE A 73 2.89 6.98 32.22
C PHE A 73 1.44 7.36 32.46
N SER A 74 0.53 6.38 32.50
CA SER A 74 -0.93 6.57 32.68
C SER A 74 -1.56 7.55 31.67
N GLY A 75 -0.96 7.71 30.50
CA GLY A 75 -1.42 8.59 29.45
C GLY A 75 -2.22 7.87 28.36
N ARG A 76 -3.04 8.64 27.72
CA ARG A 76 -3.64 8.30 26.43
C ARG A 76 -3.09 9.29 25.43
N ASP A 77 -2.48 8.80 24.36
CA ASP A 77 -1.99 9.61 23.26
C ASP A 77 -2.94 9.45 22.07
N ASP A 78 -3.54 10.54 21.64
CA ASP A 78 -4.44 10.58 20.51
C ASP A 78 -3.70 11.11 19.27
N PHE A 79 -3.92 10.44 18.14
CA PHE A 79 -3.45 10.86 16.84
C PHE A 79 -4.54 10.61 15.80
N ASP A 80 -5.32 11.64 15.52
CA ASP A 80 -6.47 11.57 14.65
C ASP A 80 -6.21 12.36 13.37
N THR A 81 -6.41 11.73 12.22
CA THR A 81 -6.36 12.41 10.93
C THR A 81 -7.71 12.44 10.26
N TYR A 82 -8.00 13.56 9.63
CA TYR A 82 -9.26 13.82 8.94
C TYR A 82 -8.96 14.31 7.53
N ARG A 83 -9.74 13.86 6.56
CA ARG A 83 -9.69 14.37 5.20
C ARG A 83 -11.06 14.69 4.68
N ASP A 84 -11.24 15.96 4.29
CA ASP A 84 -12.37 16.41 3.46
C ASP A 84 -11.92 16.38 2.00
N SER A 85 -12.78 15.88 1.10
CA SER A 85 -12.49 15.81 -0.33
C SER A 85 -13.67 16.24 -1.18
N ALA A 86 -13.38 16.85 -2.33
CA ALA A 86 -14.35 17.15 -3.36
C ALA A 86 -13.71 16.88 -4.72
N ALA A 87 -14.39 16.18 -5.61
CA ALA A 87 -13.94 15.88 -6.96
C ALA A 87 -15.07 16.10 -7.96
N TRP A 88 -14.76 16.72 -9.09
CA TRP A 88 -15.65 16.83 -10.24
C TRP A 88 -14.95 16.25 -11.47
N LEU A 89 -15.50 15.18 -12.00
CA LEU A 89 -14.95 14.40 -13.08
C LEU A 89 -15.87 14.45 -14.28
N ASN A 90 -15.32 14.62 -15.47
CA ASN A 90 -16.07 14.62 -16.71
C ASN A 90 -15.40 13.66 -17.70
N THR A 91 -16.14 12.64 -18.11
CA THR A 91 -15.70 11.65 -19.10
C THR A 91 -16.43 11.92 -20.40
N LEU A 92 -15.67 12.25 -21.45
CA LEU A 92 -16.19 12.46 -22.81
C LEU A 92 -15.73 11.33 -23.74
N ALA A 93 -16.65 10.46 -24.13
CA ALA A 93 -16.43 9.48 -25.19
C ALA A 93 -16.61 10.19 -26.54
N ILE A 94 -15.52 10.71 -27.14
CA ILE A 94 -15.58 11.40 -28.44
C ILE A 94 -16.12 10.46 -29.52
N ASN A 95 -15.65 9.22 -29.48
CA ASN A 95 -16.12 8.10 -30.28
C ASN A 95 -15.72 6.78 -29.62
N THR A 96 -15.88 5.65 -30.30
CA THR A 96 -15.56 4.29 -29.79
C THR A 96 -14.08 4.09 -29.48
N GLN A 97 -13.19 4.92 -30.01
CA GLN A 97 -11.73 4.81 -29.87
C GLN A 97 -11.14 5.89 -28.96
N HIS A 98 -11.74 7.07 -28.88
CA HIS A 98 -11.19 8.23 -28.18
C HIS A 98 -12.04 8.61 -26.96
N THR A 99 -11.41 8.63 -25.80
CA THR A 99 -12.02 9.08 -24.55
C THR A 99 -11.14 10.17 -23.91
N VAL A 100 -11.78 11.22 -23.42
CA VAL A 100 -11.13 12.28 -22.63
C VAL A 100 -11.74 12.27 -21.23
N LEU A 101 -10.92 12.20 -20.23
CA LEU A 101 -11.26 12.46 -18.83
C LEU A 101 -10.66 13.79 -18.43
N ALA A 102 -11.46 14.70 -17.90
CA ALA A 102 -11.01 15.96 -17.33
C ALA A 102 -11.65 16.17 -15.96
N GLY A 103 -10.92 16.75 -15.02
CA GLY A 103 -11.44 16.95 -13.70
C GLY A 103 -10.67 17.96 -12.87
N VAL A 104 -11.30 18.30 -11.76
CA VAL A 104 -10.70 19.06 -10.66
C VAL A 104 -10.91 18.30 -9.37
N ASP A 105 -9.95 18.36 -8.48
CA ASP A 105 -10.07 17.82 -7.13
C ASP A 105 -9.54 18.80 -6.08
N TYR A 106 -10.07 18.66 -4.90
CA TYR A 106 -9.68 19.39 -3.70
C TYR A 106 -9.65 18.43 -2.53
N THR A 107 -8.58 18.48 -1.75
CA THR A 107 -8.48 17.76 -0.47
C THR A 107 -8.02 18.72 0.62
N LYS A 108 -8.51 18.50 1.84
CA LYS A 108 -8.04 19.18 3.03
C LYS A 108 -7.78 18.16 4.12
N ASP A 109 -6.52 18.01 4.48
CA ASP A 109 -6.07 17.19 5.59
C ASP A 109 -6.05 18.01 6.88
N LYS A 110 -6.47 17.40 7.99
CA LYS A 110 -6.38 17.94 9.33
C LYS A 110 -5.83 16.88 10.27
N LEU A 111 -5.06 17.31 11.23
CA LEU A 111 -4.52 16.49 12.32
C LEU A 111 -5.04 17.04 13.65
N HIS A 112 -5.47 16.11 14.53
CA HIS A 112 -5.66 16.38 15.95
C HIS A 112 -4.82 15.37 16.72
N SER A 113 -4.03 15.85 17.67
CA SER A 113 -3.12 15.02 18.46
C SER A 113 -2.99 15.57 19.88
N THR A 114 -2.66 14.71 20.83
CA THR A 114 -2.21 15.11 22.16
C THR A 114 -0.84 15.78 22.14
N GLU A 115 -0.05 15.49 21.11
CA GLU A 115 1.22 16.18 20.86
C GLU A 115 1.01 17.50 20.10
N ASP A 116 1.83 18.50 20.41
CA ASP A 116 1.76 19.82 19.77
C ASP A 116 2.44 19.80 18.38
N PHE A 117 1.69 20.08 17.33
CA PHE A 117 2.17 20.24 15.96
C PHE A 117 2.15 21.71 15.54
N GLU A 118 3.24 22.20 14.94
CA GLU A 118 3.31 23.58 14.44
C GLU A 118 2.22 23.87 13.39
N LYS A 119 1.89 22.87 12.56
CA LYS A 119 0.81 22.91 11.58
C LYS A 119 0.03 21.60 11.61
N ASP A 120 -1.25 21.72 11.69
CA ASP A 120 -2.21 20.63 11.81
C ASP A 120 -3.17 20.50 10.61
N SER A 121 -3.05 21.37 9.62
CA SER A 121 -3.98 21.42 8.49
C SER A 121 -3.28 21.84 7.21
N ARG A 122 -3.65 21.22 6.11
CA ARG A 122 -3.14 21.51 4.77
C ARG A 122 -4.14 21.13 3.70
N TRP A 123 -4.27 21.98 2.67
CA TRP A 123 -5.07 21.66 1.50
C TRP A 123 -4.21 21.42 0.26
N ASN A 124 -4.75 20.63 -0.66
CA ASN A 124 -4.25 20.44 -2.02
C ASN A 124 -5.42 20.56 -2.99
N GLN A 125 -5.20 21.23 -4.12
CA GLN A 125 -6.14 21.31 -5.23
C GLN A 125 -5.46 20.96 -6.53
N ALA A 126 -6.19 20.33 -7.44
CA ALA A 126 -5.62 19.96 -8.72
C ALA A 126 -6.62 20.10 -9.86
N VAL A 127 -6.07 20.28 -11.05
CA VAL A 127 -6.76 20.15 -12.32
C VAL A 127 -6.01 19.17 -13.20
N PHE A 128 -6.74 18.31 -13.91
CA PHE A 128 -6.12 17.30 -14.77
C PHE A 128 -6.96 17.00 -16.00
N ILE A 129 -6.26 16.50 -17.02
CA ILE A 129 -6.86 16.00 -18.24
C ILE A 129 -6.09 14.75 -18.69
N GLN A 130 -6.82 13.75 -19.16
CA GLN A 130 -6.28 12.51 -19.71
C GLN A 130 -7.01 12.19 -21.01
N HIS A 131 -6.26 11.82 -22.03
CA HIS A 131 -6.77 11.30 -23.27
C HIS A 131 -6.36 9.84 -23.43
N SER A 132 -7.32 8.98 -23.75
CA SER A 132 -7.11 7.57 -24.08
C SER A 132 -7.54 7.32 -25.51
N TYR A 133 -6.69 6.63 -26.26
CA TYR A 133 -6.98 6.10 -27.59
C TYR A 133 -6.87 4.58 -27.57
N LYS A 134 -7.90 3.90 -28.08
CA LYS A 134 -7.93 2.44 -28.19
C LYS A 134 -8.18 2.06 -29.63
N GLY A 135 -7.08 1.73 -30.35
CA GLY A 135 -7.11 1.23 -31.71
C GLY A 135 -6.84 -0.27 -31.78
N GLU A 136 -6.98 -0.86 -32.99
CA GLU A 136 -6.68 -2.28 -33.23
C GLU A 136 -5.17 -2.57 -33.27
N VAL A 137 -4.37 -1.61 -33.72
CA VAL A 137 -2.92 -1.75 -33.89
C VAL A 137 -2.15 -1.28 -32.67
N PHE A 138 -2.64 -0.23 -32.00
CA PHE A 138 -2.05 0.32 -30.79
C PHE A 138 -3.09 1.07 -29.96
N GLY A 139 -2.79 1.22 -28.68
CA GLY A 139 -3.50 2.11 -27.76
C GLY A 139 -2.57 3.12 -27.15
N THR A 140 -3.07 4.31 -26.78
CA THR A 140 -2.29 5.31 -26.05
C THR A 140 -3.08 5.90 -24.89
N GLU A 141 -2.36 6.30 -23.86
CA GLU A 141 -2.87 7.11 -22.77
C GLU A 141 -1.90 8.27 -22.53
N LEU A 142 -2.42 9.48 -22.43
CA LEU A 142 -1.66 10.69 -22.14
C LEU A 142 -2.40 11.48 -21.06
N GLY A 143 -1.74 11.77 -19.95
CA GLY A 143 -2.30 12.52 -18.84
C GLY A 143 -1.41 13.68 -18.44
N LEU A 144 -2.05 14.80 -18.08
CA LEU A 144 -1.43 16.01 -17.53
C LEU A 144 -2.17 16.40 -16.26
N ARG A 145 -1.43 16.76 -15.22
CA ARG A 145 -1.98 17.19 -13.95
C ARG A 145 -1.17 18.37 -13.40
N HIS A 146 -1.90 19.36 -12.88
CA HIS A 146 -1.34 20.49 -12.14
C HIS A 146 -1.89 20.47 -10.73
N ASP A 147 -1.03 20.30 -9.75
CA ASP A 147 -1.33 20.38 -8.32
C ASP A 147 -0.89 21.71 -7.74
N LYS A 148 -1.68 22.26 -6.83
CA LYS A 148 -1.30 23.37 -5.97
C LYS A 148 -1.49 22.94 -4.52
N ASN A 149 -0.37 22.74 -3.84
CA ASN A 149 -0.32 22.39 -2.44
C ASN A 149 -0.11 23.64 -1.60
N GLN A 150 -0.85 23.78 -0.49
CA GLN A 150 -0.78 24.97 0.38
C GLN A 150 0.64 25.25 0.90
N GLN A 151 1.43 24.20 1.14
CA GLN A 151 2.74 24.29 1.78
C GLN A 151 3.90 24.15 0.80
N PHE A 152 3.75 23.29 -0.21
CA PHE A 152 4.83 22.90 -1.11
C PHE A 152 4.73 23.54 -2.51
N GLY A 153 3.79 24.47 -2.69
CA GLY A 153 3.63 25.21 -3.95
C GLY A 153 2.97 24.38 -5.04
N SER A 154 3.31 24.69 -6.28
CA SER A 154 2.71 24.03 -7.45
C SER A 154 3.64 23.00 -8.06
N GLU A 155 3.06 21.89 -8.54
CA GLU A 155 3.74 20.84 -9.26
C GLU A 155 2.97 20.41 -10.50
N ASN A 156 3.69 20.17 -11.60
CA ASN A 156 3.13 19.59 -12.82
C ASN A 156 3.64 18.17 -12.95
N THR A 157 2.76 17.23 -13.19
CA THR A 157 3.08 15.84 -13.45
C THR A 157 2.40 15.37 -14.73
N TRP A 158 3.00 14.43 -15.42
CA TRP A 158 2.41 13.84 -16.62
C TRP A 158 2.70 12.34 -16.68
N ASN A 159 1.86 11.65 -17.41
CA ASN A 159 2.03 10.23 -17.72
C ASN A 159 1.75 9.98 -19.20
N ALA A 160 2.39 8.94 -19.71
CA ALA A 160 2.12 8.42 -21.05
C ALA A 160 2.22 6.90 -21.05
N ALA A 161 1.34 6.25 -21.80
CA ALA A 161 1.44 4.83 -22.06
C ALA A 161 1.15 4.55 -23.53
N LEU A 162 1.85 3.53 -24.06
CA LEU A 162 1.67 2.98 -25.39
C LEU A 162 1.45 1.48 -25.25
N SER A 163 0.30 0.96 -25.64
CA SER A 163 0.03 -0.46 -25.74
C SER A 163 0.11 -0.93 -27.19
N LEU A 164 0.76 -2.07 -27.39
CA LEU A 164 1.01 -2.68 -28.70
C LEU A 164 0.55 -4.14 -28.63
N PRO A 165 -0.66 -4.46 -29.12
CA PRO A 165 -1.08 -5.84 -29.32
C PRO A 165 -0.16 -6.55 -30.33
N VAL A 166 0.29 -7.77 -30.01
CA VAL A 166 1.12 -8.59 -30.89
C VAL A 166 0.47 -9.96 -31.06
N GLY A 167 -0.08 -10.19 -32.24
CA GLY A 167 -0.94 -11.34 -32.48
C GLY A 167 -2.26 -11.22 -31.68
N GLN A 168 -2.86 -12.36 -31.33
CA GLN A 168 -4.12 -12.39 -30.59
C GLN A 168 -3.96 -12.54 -29.08
N SER A 169 -2.76 -12.88 -28.62
CA SER A 169 -2.52 -13.36 -27.26
C SER A 169 -1.49 -12.54 -26.47
N ASN A 170 -0.85 -11.57 -27.12
CA ASN A 170 0.20 -10.81 -26.48
C ASN A 170 -0.04 -9.30 -26.58
N GLU A 171 0.37 -8.56 -25.56
CA GLU A 171 0.38 -7.10 -25.52
C GLU A 171 1.64 -6.61 -24.83
N PHE A 172 2.36 -5.71 -25.48
CA PHE A 172 3.42 -4.94 -24.83
C PHE A 172 2.87 -3.58 -24.40
N VAL A 173 3.21 -3.14 -23.19
CA VAL A 173 2.87 -1.82 -22.69
C VAL A 173 4.16 -1.10 -22.28
N LEU A 174 4.44 0.02 -22.92
CA LEU A 174 5.51 0.95 -22.50
C LEU A 174 4.86 2.11 -21.78
N SER A 175 5.30 2.41 -20.56
CA SER A 175 4.76 3.51 -19.77
C SER A 175 5.83 4.40 -19.16
N TYR A 176 5.45 5.65 -18.99
CA TYR A 176 6.16 6.66 -18.21
C TYR A 176 5.20 7.39 -17.30
N ALA A 177 5.59 7.64 -16.05
CA ALA A 177 4.81 8.41 -15.10
C ALA A 177 5.69 9.27 -14.20
N GLU A 178 5.20 10.45 -13.87
CA GLU A 178 5.75 11.32 -12.83
C GLU A 178 4.84 11.31 -11.60
N GLY A 179 5.44 11.46 -10.42
CA GLY A 179 4.73 11.51 -9.15
C GLY A 179 5.28 12.58 -8.23
N PHE A 180 4.43 13.05 -7.35
CA PHE A 180 4.72 14.05 -6.32
C PHE A 180 4.10 13.59 -4.99
N ARG A 181 4.87 13.70 -3.89
CA ARG A 181 4.39 13.41 -2.54
C ARG A 181 4.90 14.47 -1.56
N ALA A 182 3.99 15.22 -0.96
CA ALA A 182 4.33 16.12 0.12
C ALA A 182 4.69 15.32 1.40
N PRO A 183 5.66 15.79 2.21
CA PRO A 183 5.91 15.22 3.54
C PRO A 183 4.65 15.23 4.40
N THR A 184 4.50 14.24 5.27
CA THR A 184 3.38 14.18 6.23
C THR A 184 3.57 15.21 7.36
N PHE A 185 2.54 15.42 8.20
CA PHE A 185 2.70 16.25 9.39
C PHE A 185 3.72 15.66 10.35
N ASN A 186 3.77 14.31 10.48
CA ASN A 186 4.78 13.64 11.30
C ASN A 186 6.19 13.85 10.76
N ASP A 187 6.38 13.75 9.44
CA ASP A 187 7.69 14.00 8.84
C ASP A 187 8.21 15.40 9.14
N LEU A 188 7.32 16.40 9.22
CA LEU A 188 7.68 17.80 9.38
C LEU A 188 7.71 18.27 10.82
N TYR A 189 6.71 17.90 11.63
CA TYR A 189 6.39 18.59 12.87
C TYR A 189 6.24 17.68 14.08
N TYR A 190 6.47 16.36 13.96
CA TYR A 190 6.44 15.50 15.14
C TYR A 190 7.50 15.99 16.16
N PRO A 191 7.13 16.22 17.44
CA PRO A 191 8.03 16.76 18.43
C PRO A 191 9.35 15.97 18.52
N MET A 192 10.48 16.65 18.53
CA MET A 192 11.85 16.14 18.57
C MET A 192 12.33 15.32 17.36
N TYR A 193 11.42 14.81 16.49
CA TYR A 193 11.79 13.91 15.39
C TYR A 193 11.45 14.45 14.01
N GLY A 194 10.52 15.39 13.90
CA GLY A 194 10.15 16.01 12.64
C GLY A 194 11.24 16.93 12.08
N ASN A 195 11.30 17.05 10.75
CA ASN A 195 12.21 17.97 10.06
C ASN A 195 11.41 18.93 9.16
N PRO A 196 11.18 20.18 9.58
CA PRO A 196 10.40 21.17 8.82
C PRO A 196 11.07 21.61 7.50
N ASN A 197 12.36 21.27 7.30
CA ASN A 197 13.11 21.60 6.08
C ASN A 197 13.00 20.55 4.98
N LEU A 198 12.19 19.50 5.18
CA LEU A 198 11.98 18.48 4.15
C LEU A 198 11.31 19.06 2.90
N LYS A 199 11.77 18.59 1.77
CA LYS A 199 11.19 18.86 0.45
C LYS A 199 10.22 17.75 0.08
N ALA A 200 9.28 18.07 -0.81
CA ALA A 200 8.41 17.07 -1.41
C ALA A 200 9.19 16.10 -2.29
N GLU A 201 8.83 14.84 -2.22
CA GLU A 201 9.38 13.79 -3.10
C GLU A 201 8.84 13.94 -4.51
N LYS A 202 9.71 13.69 -5.50
CA LYS A 202 9.36 13.68 -6.91
C LYS A 202 9.89 12.43 -7.56
N SER A 203 9.02 11.68 -8.23
CA SER A 203 9.39 10.43 -8.88
C SER A 203 9.22 10.49 -10.39
N LYS A 204 10.03 9.68 -11.08
CA LYS A 204 9.92 9.38 -12.51
C LYS A 204 10.07 7.89 -12.69
N SER A 205 9.05 7.26 -13.27
CA SER A 205 9.01 5.82 -13.51
C SER A 205 8.95 5.52 -15.00
N TYR A 206 9.69 4.52 -15.41
CA TYR A 206 9.68 3.93 -16.75
C TYR A 206 9.39 2.46 -16.59
N GLU A 207 8.48 1.92 -17.37
CA GLU A 207 8.12 0.52 -17.30
C GLU A 207 7.86 -0.04 -18.70
N LEU A 208 8.31 -1.28 -18.90
CA LEU A 208 7.93 -2.11 -20.04
C LEU A 208 7.27 -3.37 -19.49
N GLN A 209 6.03 -3.60 -19.85
CA GLN A 209 5.22 -4.74 -19.44
C GLN A 209 4.91 -5.61 -20.67
N LEU A 210 4.93 -6.93 -20.46
CA LEU A 210 4.37 -7.92 -21.38
C LEU A 210 3.19 -8.62 -20.68
N ARG A 211 2.06 -8.64 -21.33
CA ARG A 211 0.88 -9.47 -21.00
C ARG A 211 0.71 -10.53 -22.06
N SER A 212 0.64 -11.79 -21.68
CA SER A 212 0.61 -12.90 -22.61
C SER A 212 -0.36 -13.99 -22.15
N GLN A 213 -1.27 -14.37 -23.02
CA GLN A 213 -2.09 -15.57 -22.87
C GLN A 213 -1.34 -16.72 -23.54
N LEU A 214 -0.57 -17.49 -22.77
CA LEU A 214 0.29 -18.57 -23.27
C LEU A 214 -0.50 -19.80 -23.71
N ALA A 215 -1.64 -20.05 -23.04
CA ALA A 215 -2.62 -21.08 -23.36
C ALA A 215 -3.97 -20.66 -22.77
N ASP A 216 -5.04 -21.39 -23.07
CA ASP A 216 -6.41 -21.03 -22.60
C ASP A 216 -6.50 -20.84 -21.08
N THR A 217 -5.69 -21.59 -20.33
CA THR A 217 -5.68 -21.57 -18.87
C THR A 217 -4.35 -21.02 -18.28
N VAL A 218 -3.47 -20.41 -19.11
CA VAL A 218 -2.15 -19.94 -18.67
C VAL A 218 -1.94 -18.51 -19.11
N ARG A 219 -1.87 -17.58 -18.15
CA ARG A 219 -1.59 -16.16 -18.37
C ARG A 219 -0.28 -15.76 -17.69
N LEU A 220 0.57 -15.10 -18.44
CA LEU A 220 1.83 -14.54 -17.96
C LEU A 220 1.79 -13.01 -18.07
N GLU A 221 2.11 -12.34 -16.97
CA GLU A 221 2.41 -10.91 -16.95
C GLU A 221 3.83 -10.70 -16.44
N THR A 222 4.62 -9.92 -17.16
CA THR A 222 5.96 -9.56 -16.70
C THR A 222 6.19 -8.08 -16.88
N SER A 223 6.93 -7.46 -15.96
CA SER A 223 7.36 -6.08 -16.10
C SER A 223 8.84 -5.90 -15.72
N ILE A 224 9.50 -4.97 -16.39
CA ILE A 224 10.77 -4.39 -16.00
C ILE A 224 10.58 -2.90 -15.82
N TYR A 225 11.07 -2.37 -14.70
CA TYR A 225 10.87 -0.95 -14.41
C TYR A 225 12.08 -0.31 -13.74
N GLN A 226 12.15 1.00 -13.90
CA GLN A 226 13.06 1.86 -13.15
C GLN A 226 12.30 3.07 -12.62
N THR A 227 12.36 3.28 -11.30
CA THR A 227 11.87 4.50 -10.65
C THR A 227 13.04 5.28 -10.05
N LYS A 228 13.13 6.55 -10.40
CA LYS A 228 14.06 7.50 -9.78
C LYS A 228 13.26 8.44 -8.90
N ILE A 229 13.64 8.54 -7.63
CA ILE A 229 12.98 9.41 -6.66
C ILE A 229 14.00 10.46 -6.22
N ARG A 230 13.66 11.72 -6.45
CA ARG A 230 14.39 12.86 -5.92
C ARG A 230 13.75 13.30 -4.62
N ASP A 231 14.58 13.68 -3.69
CA ASP A 231 14.15 14.14 -2.36
C ASP A 231 13.31 13.10 -1.59
N GLN A 232 13.57 11.79 -1.75
CA GLN A 232 12.90 10.75 -0.97
C GLN A 232 13.13 10.97 0.52
N ILE A 233 12.06 10.93 1.31
CA ILE A 233 12.10 11.10 2.75
C ILE A 233 12.53 9.78 3.39
N GLN A 234 13.60 9.81 4.18
CA GLN A 234 14.18 8.61 4.77
C GLN A 234 14.79 8.89 6.14
N TYR A 235 14.48 8.02 7.10
CA TYR A 235 15.16 7.98 8.38
C TYR A 235 16.62 7.53 8.21
N GLN A 236 17.53 8.30 8.79
CA GLN A 236 18.95 7.98 8.92
C GLN A 236 19.24 7.42 10.31
N ALA A 237 20.52 7.23 10.63
CA ALA A 237 20.92 6.91 12.00
C ALA A 237 20.47 8.02 12.97
N ASN A 238 20.13 7.65 14.20
CA ASN A 238 19.70 8.56 15.28
C ASN A 238 18.37 9.29 15.01
N ASN A 239 17.45 8.67 14.29
CA ASN A 239 16.13 9.22 13.95
C ASN A 239 16.18 10.55 13.16
N ASP A 240 17.29 10.86 12.53
CA ASP A 240 17.43 12.03 11.68
C ASP A 240 16.70 11.78 10.34
N LEU A 241 15.69 12.58 10.04
CA LEU A 241 14.85 12.46 8.86
C LEU A 241 15.34 13.40 7.77
N ARG A 242 15.69 12.87 6.59
CA ARG A 242 16.28 13.64 5.49
C ARG A 242 15.72 13.25 4.13
N ASN A 243 15.88 14.17 3.17
CA ASN A 243 15.71 13.88 1.76
C ASN A 243 16.96 13.19 1.19
N VAL A 244 16.76 12.10 0.45
CA VAL A 244 17.80 11.35 -0.26
C VAL A 244 17.42 11.13 -1.72
N GLU A 245 18.42 10.81 -2.55
CA GLU A 245 18.20 10.45 -3.95
C GLU A 245 18.09 8.94 -4.06
N ALA A 246 16.95 8.41 -4.49
CA ALA A 246 16.75 6.98 -4.64
C ALA A 246 16.61 6.52 -6.09
N ARG A 247 16.98 5.26 -6.32
CA ARG A 247 16.71 4.54 -7.56
C ARG A 247 16.25 3.14 -7.23
N ILE A 248 15.16 2.73 -7.87
CA ILE A 248 14.59 1.39 -7.75
C ILE A 248 14.56 0.81 -9.17
N ASN A 249 15.24 -0.31 -9.38
CA ASN A 249 15.10 -1.12 -10.57
C ASN A 249 14.38 -2.41 -10.18
N GLY A 250 13.42 -2.83 -10.97
CA GLY A 250 12.66 -4.04 -10.67
C GLY A 250 12.38 -4.89 -11.90
N PHE A 251 12.17 -6.16 -11.63
CA PHE A 251 11.57 -7.13 -12.52
C PHE A 251 10.48 -7.86 -11.74
N GLU A 252 9.29 -7.94 -12.31
CA GLU A 252 8.17 -8.67 -11.75
C GLU A 252 7.60 -9.64 -12.77
N ALA A 253 7.15 -10.80 -12.29
CA ALA A 253 6.49 -11.80 -13.11
C ALA A 253 5.34 -12.42 -12.32
N SER A 254 4.18 -12.53 -12.94
CA SER A 254 3.00 -13.21 -12.43
C SER A 254 2.54 -14.23 -13.45
N LEU A 255 2.52 -15.50 -13.05
CA LEU A 255 2.04 -16.61 -13.85
C LEU A 255 0.77 -17.17 -13.19
N GLN A 256 -0.36 -16.98 -13.84
CA GLN A 256 -1.63 -17.62 -13.48
C GLN A 256 -1.81 -18.87 -14.35
N HIS A 257 -2.24 -19.96 -13.74
CA HIS A 257 -2.44 -21.21 -14.46
C HIS A 257 -3.56 -22.05 -13.84
N GLU A 258 -4.14 -22.91 -14.65
CA GLU A 258 -4.97 -24.00 -14.19
C GLU A 258 -4.39 -25.32 -14.68
N VAL A 259 -4.04 -26.22 -13.74
CA VAL A 259 -3.47 -27.53 -14.01
C VAL A 259 -4.21 -28.57 -13.17
N PHE A 260 -4.77 -29.59 -13.82
CA PHE A 260 -5.59 -30.63 -13.17
C PHE A 260 -6.75 -30.04 -12.34
N ALA A 261 -7.42 -29.01 -12.87
CA ALA A 261 -8.48 -28.25 -12.19
C ALA A 261 -8.04 -27.64 -10.85
N ALA A 262 -6.74 -27.42 -10.67
CA ALA A 262 -6.19 -26.61 -9.60
C ALA A 262 -5.74 -25.26 -10.17
N GLN A 263 -6.24 -24.17 -9.60
CA GLN A 263 -5.88 -22.82 -10.00
C GLN A 263 -4.63 -22.39 -9.21
N GLY A 264 -3.64 -21.88 -9.91
CA GLY A 264 -2.39 -21.45 -9.31
C GLY A 264 -1.99 -20.05 -9.75
N ALA A 265 -1.28 -19.33 -8.85
CA ALA A 265 -0.68 -18.04 -9.13
C ALA A 265 0.74 -17.99 -8.55
N LEU A 266 1.73 -17.92 -9.43
CA LEU A 266 3.15 -17.76 -9.06
C LEU A 266 3.56 -16.32 -9.30
N ASN A 267 4.02 -15.63 -8.24
CA ASN A 267 4.50 -14.26 -8.32
C ASN A 267 5.97 -14.17 -7.91
N LEU A 268 6.77 -13.56 -8.74
CA LEU A 268 8.20 -13.28 -8.49
C LEU A 268 8.43 -11.78 -8.57
N SER A 269 9.13 -11.22 -7.59
CA SER A 269 9.62 -9.84 -7.63
C SER A 269 11.10 -9.80 -7.31
N LEU A 270 11.86 -9.14 -8.18
CA LEU A 270 13.30 -8.87 -8.06
C LEU A 270 13.48 -7.36 -8.02
N VAL A 271 13.95 -6.82 -6.89
CA VAL A 271 14.05 -5.37 -6.66
C VAL A 271 15.46 -4.99 -6.23
N ASP A 272 16.11 -4.07 -6.96
CA ASP A 272 17.34 -3.41 -6.54
C ASP A 272 17.04 -1.93 -6.24
N SER A 273 16.77 -1.64 -4.96
CA SER A 273 16.45 -0.31 -4.44
C SER A 273 17.67 0.28 -3.74
N ARG A 274 18.12 1.47 -4.15
CA ARG A 274 19.34 2.09 -3.61
C ARG A 274 19.19 3.59 -3.39
N ASP A 275 19.81 4.06 -2.31
CA ASP A 275 20.25 5.45 -2.20
C ASP A 275 21.36 5.67 -3.26
N ARG A 276 21.19 6.64 -4.14
CA ARG A 276 22.10 6.89 -5.26
C ARG A 276 23.44 7.50 -4.84
N LYS A 277 23.48 8.15 -3.68
CA LYS A 277 24.70 8.80 -3.17
C LYS A 277 25.59 7.80 -2.45
N THR A 278 25.00 6.97 -1.61
CA THR A 278 25.74 6.00 -0.78
C THR A 278 25.88 4.64 -1.45
N GLY A 279 24.99 4.30 -2.39
CA GLY A 279 24.89 2.96 -2.99
C GLY A 279 24.25 1.91 -2.07
N HIS A 280 23.90 2.27 -0.82
CA HIS A 280 23.25 1.37 0.11
C HIS A 280 21.84 1.01 -0.35
N GLN A 281 21.41 -0.20 -0.01
CA GLN A 281 20.03 -0.65 -0.22
C GLN A 281 19.08 0.16 0.67
N LEU A 282 17.93 0.53 0.11
CA LEU A 282 16.88 1.17 0.90
C LEU A 282 16.38 0.23 2.01
N PRO A 283 16.08 0.75 3.21
CA PRO A 283 15.67 -0.06 4.36
C PRO A 283 14.41 -0.88 4.10
N ARG A 284 14.37 -2.07 4.71
CA ARG A 284 13.21 -2.98 4.80
C ARG A 284 12.65 -3.48 3.46
N ILE A 285 13.42 -3.40 2.38
CA ILE A 285 13.06 -3.91 1.06
C ILE A 285 13.85 -5.19 0.79
N ALA A 286 13.18 -6.33 0.67
CA ALA A 286 13.81 -7.58 0.26
C ALA A 286 14.11 -7.53 -1.25
N LYS A 287 15.31 -7.99 -1.65
CA LYS A 287 15.71 -8.00 -3.07
C LYS A 287 14.96 -9.03 -3.91
N ARG A 288 14.48 -10.09 -3.29
CA ARG A 288 13.79 -11.19 -3.97
C ARG A 288 12.62 -11.61 -3.11
N THR A 289 11.45 -11.65 -3.70
CA THR A 289 10.27 -12.26 -3.10
C THR A 289 9.63 -13.20 -4.10
N LEU A 290 9.09 -14.29 -3.59
CA LEU A 290 8.32 -15.25 -4.37
C LEU A 290 7.11 -15.66 -3.55
N SER A 291 5.95 -15.70 -4.19
CA SER A 291 4.77 -16.34 -3.64
C SER A 291 4.17 -17.33 -4.65
N TYR A 292 3.66 -18.42 -4.14
CA TYR A 292 2.91 -19.38 -4.93
C TYR A 292 1.63 -19.75 -4.20
N ASP A 293 0.51 -19.46 -4.82
CA ASP A 293 -0.82 -19.80 -4.38
C ASP A 293 -1.35 -20.95 -5.24
N LEU A 294 -1.96 -21.95 -4.61
CA LEU A 294 -2.59 -23.07 -5.30
C LEU A 294 -3.90 -23.43 -4.59
N ASP A 295 -4.98 -23.50 -5.36
CA ASP A 295 -6.32 -23.82 -4.88
C ASP A 295 -6.98 -24.86 -5.75
N LYS A 296 -7.71 -25.78 -5.11
CA LYS A 296 -8.50 -26.77 -5.81
C LYS A 296 -9.84 -27.00 -5.11
N GLN A 297 -10.89 -27.01 -5.91
CA GLN A 297 -12.26 -27.31 -5.45
C GLN A 297 -12.61 -28.78 -5.70
N PHE A 298 -13.21 -29.41 -4.70
CA PHE A 298 -13.70 -30.79 -4.71
C PHE A 298 -15.17 -30.82 -4.28
N GLY A 299 -16.08 -30.53 -5.19
CA GLY A 299 -17.50 -30.37 -4.86
C GLY A 299 -17.72 -29.24 -3.85
N ALA A 300 -18.26 -29.59 -2.66
CA ALA A 300 -18.48 -28.62 -1.59
C ALA A 300 -17.23 -28.27 -0.79
N PHE A 301 -16.10 -28.91 -1.02
CA PHE A 301 -14.85 -28.70 -0.28
C PHE A 301 -13.80 -28.04 -1.17
N GLY A 302 -13.13 -27.01 -0.64
CA GLY A 302 -11.96 -26.40 -1.24
C GLY A 302 -10.72 -26.66 -0.39
N VAL A 303 -9.56 -26.84 -1.02
CA VAL A 303 -8.25 -26.94 -0.36
C VAL A 303 -7.28 -26.07 -1.10
N GLY A 304 -6.49 -25.30 -0.36
CA GLY A 304 -5.46 -24.47 -0.95
C GLY A 304 -4.25 -24.25 -0.05
N GLY A 305 -3.23 -23.68 -0.63
CA GLY A 305 -2.01 -23.32 0.08
C GLY A 305 -1.34 -22.10 -0.52
N THR A 306 -0.63 -21.36 0.32
CA THR A 306 0.19 -20.22 -0.08
C THR A 306 1.59 -20.39 0.46
N TRP A 307 2.57 -20.38 -0.42
CA TRP A 307 3.98 -20.36 -0.05
C TRP A 307 4.57 -18.98 -0.29
N ARG A 308 5.27 -18.41 0.71
CA ARG A 308 5.91 -17.10 0.61
C ARG A 308 7.37 -17.20 0.99
N LEU A 309 8.23 -16.64 0.15
CA LEU A 309 9.68 -16.56 0.38
C LEU A 309 10.12 -15.11 0.24
N ALA A 310 10.98 -14.67 1.14
CA ALA A 310 11.63 -13.36 1.05
C ALA A 310 13.12 -13.50 1.35
N SER A 311 13.95 -12.84 0.55
CA SER A 311 15.39 -12.76 0.84
C SER A 311 15.66 -11.81 2.01
N LYS A 312 16.88 -11.79 2.50
CA LYS A 312 17.35 -10.81 3.48
C LYS A 312 17.15 -9.37 3.01
N SER A 313 16.96 -8.47 3.97
CA SER A 313 16.92 -7.03 3.81
C SER A 313 17.77 -6.34 4.88
N PHE A 314 17.74 -5.01 4.95
CA PHE A 314 18.39 -4.23 6.00
C PHE A 314 17.37 -3.34 6.70
N ASN A 315 17.54 -3.16 8.01
CA ASN A 315 16.63 -2.31 8.79
C ASN A 315 16.99 -0.82 8.68
N ASP A 316 18.27 -0.51 8.52
CA ASP A 316 18.83 0.85 8.58
C ASP A 316 19.40 1.30 7.23
N ALA A 317 19.50 2.62 7.04
CA ALA A 317 20.00 3.25 5.82
C ALA A 317 21.49 2.97 5.53
N LYS A 318 22.29 2.58 6.55
CA LYS A 318 23.71 2.25 6.42
C LYS A 318 23.94 0.77 6.11
N ASN A 319 22.88 -0.04 6.08
CA ASN A 319 22.91 -1.49 5.89
C ASN A 319 23.72 -2.26 6.93
N ASN A 320 23.80 -1.76 8.16
CA ASN A 320 24.50 -2.40 9.27
C ASN A 320 23.63 -3.47 9.96
N GLN A 321 22.32 -3.25 10.05
CA GLN A 321 21.37 -4.13 10.69
C GLN A 321 20.69 -5.02 9.64
N GLN A 322 21.16 -6.26 9.51
CA GLN A 322 20.58 -7.21 8.56
C GLN A 322 19.34 -7.88 9.16
N ILE A 323 18.25 -7.88 8.41
CA ILE A 323 17.04 -8.68 8.64
C ILE A 323 17.16 -9.96 7.84
N ALA A 324 17.07 -11.12 8.50
CA ALA A 324 17.17 -12.42 7.84
C ALA A 324 16.00 -12.66 6.88
N GLY A 325 16.27 -13.37 5.78
CA GLY A 325 15.21 -13.86 4.90
C GLY A 325 14.37 -14.94 5.58
N PHE A 326 13.19 -15.17 5.06
CA PHE A 326 12.26 -16.16 5.62
C PHE A 326 11.45 -16.87 4.53
N GLY A 327 10.85 -18.00 4.92
CA GLY A 327 9.85 -18.71 4.15
C GLY A 327 8.73 -19.17 5.07
N THR A 328 7.49 -18.95 4.65
CA THR A 328 6.28 -19.39 5.36
C THR A 328 5.33 -20.12 4.42
N MET A 329 4.57 -21.05 4.96
CA MET A 329 3.51 -21.75 4.24
C MET A 329 2.22 -21.68 5.03
N ASP A 330 1.15 -21.29 4.35
CA ASP A 330 -0.22 -21.33 4.87
C ASP A 330 -0.97 -22.45 4.14
N VAL A 331 -1.90 -23.09 4.85
CA VAL A 331 -2.87 -24.05 4.28
C VAL A 331 -4.25 -23.57 4.61
N ARG A 332 -5.17 -23.71 3.66
CA ARG A 332 -6.58 -23.34 3.84
C ARG A 332 -7.50 -24.46 3.38
N GLY A 333 -8.62 -24.57 4.07
CA GLY A 333 -9.72 -25.43 3.68
C GLY A 333 -11.01 -24.64 3.72
N SER A 334 -11.91 -24.88 2.77
CA SER A 334 -13.25 -24.32 2.77
C SER A 334 -14.29 -25.44 2.62
N TRP A 335 -15.43 -25.22 3.22
CA TRP A 335 -16.57 -26.12 3.13
C TRP A 335 -17.87 -25.33 2.98
N GLN A 336 -18.53 -25.53 1.83
CA GLN A 336 -19.90 -25.03 1.62
C GLN A 336 -20.88 -26.02 2.26
N ALA A 337 -21.19 -25.81 3.55
CA ALA A 337 -22.01 -26.71 4.37
C ALA A 337 -23.46 -26.75 3.90
N THR A 338 -24.02 -25.61 3.49
CA THR A 338 -25.32 -25.46 2.83
C THR A 338 -25.22 -24.41 1.73
N GLN A 339 -26.33 -24.14 1.01
CA GLN A 339 -26.34 -23.07 -0.01
C GLN A 339 -26.02 -21.70 0.60
N ASP A 340 -26.35 -21.50 1.88
CA ASP A 340 -26.25 -20.21 2.58
C ASP A 340 -25.10 -20.16 3.62
N LEU A 341 -24.44 -21.30 3.93
CA LEU A 341 -23.43 -21.38 4.97
C LEU A 341 -22.11 -21.91 4.43
N GLY A 342 -21.09 -21.06 4.46
CA GLY A 342 -19.69 -21.40 4.23
C GLY A 342 -18.89 -21.45 5.53
N VAL A 343 -17.92 -22.36 5.60
CA VAL A 343 -16.96 -22.47 6.71
C VAL A 343 -15.56 -22.49 6.13
N ASP A 344 -14.67 -21.66 6.67
CA ASP A 344 -13.29 -21.52 6.23
C ASP A 344 -12.33 -21.78 7.40
N LEU A 345 -11.34 -22.61 7.17
CA LEU A 345 -10.23 -22.86 8.08
C LEU A 345 -8.92 -22.41 7.40
N ARG A 346 -8.15 -21.58 8.09
CA ARG A 346 -6.80 -21.23 7.68
C ARG A 346 -5.81 -21.56 8.77
N LEU A 347 -4.79 -22.32 8.41
CA LEU A 347 -3.60 -22.63 9.21
C LEU A 347 -2.45 -21.79 8.63
N ALA A 348 -2.12 -20.69 9.30
CA ALA A 348 -1.08 -19.79 8.86
C ALA A 348 0.27 -20.20 9.44
N ASN A 349 1.36 -20.03 8.64
CA ASN A 349 2.71 -20.34 9.04
C ASN A 349 2.85 -21.76 9.66
N ILE A 350 2.42 -22.78 8.91
CA ILE A 350 2.31 -24.18 9.43
C ILE A 350 3.64 -24.78 9.94
N PHE A 351 4.79 -24.22 9.52
CA PHE A 351 6.09 -24.63 10.00
C PHE A 351 6.56 -23.86 11.24
N ASP A 352 5.70 -23.04 11.83
CA ASP A 352 5.98 -22.23 13.01
C ASP A 352 7.27 -21.41 12.90
N LYS A 353 7.54 -20.86 11.69
CA LYS A 353 8.76 -20.09 11.41
C LYS A 353 8.73 -18.77 12.17
N GLY A 354 9.67 -18.57 13.09
CA GLY A 354 9.94 -17.26 13.67
C GLY A 354 10.67 -16.37 12.68
N TYR A 355 10.17 -15.17 12.41
CA TYR A 355 10.80 -14.19 11.52
C TYR A 355 10.45 -12.77 11.93
N THR A 356 11.17 -11.80 11.33
CA THR A 356 11.09 -10.37 11.64
C THR A 356 11.13 -9.59 10.34
N ARG A 357 10.39 -8.50 10.24
CA ARG A 357 10.41 -7.57 9.09
C ARG A 357 10.95 -6.20 9.43
N ALA A 358 11.00 -5.85 10.69
CA ALA A 358 11.53 -4.60 11.19
C ALA A 358 12.26 -4.83 12.51
N MET A 359 13.21 -3.96 12.81
CA MET A 359 13.95 -3.97 14.07
C MET A 359 13.91 -2.58 14.70
N TYR A 360 14.05 -2.53 15.99
CA TYR A 360 14.31 -1.31 16.77
C TYR A 360 15.55 -1.52 17.62
N SER A 361 16.16 -0.40 18.04
CA SER A 361 17.33 -0.43 18.91
C SER A 361 17.00 0.24 20.24
N TYR A 362 17.40 -0.42 21.31
CA TYR A 362 17.25 0.09 22.65
C TYR A 362 18.48 -0.27 23.48
N ASP A 363 19.04 0.69 24.20
CA ASP A 363 20.24 0.57 25.06
C ASP A 363 21.42 -0.11 24.34
N GLY A 364 21.62 0.22 23.05
CA GLY A 364 22.70 -0.34 22.23
C GLY A 364 22.42 -1.73 21.65
N GLU A 365 21.36 -2.38 22.08
CA GLU A 365 20.92 -3.68 21.58
C GLU A 365 19.85 -3.53 20.47
N SER A 366 19.76 -4.54 19.59
CA SER A 366 18.80 -4.57 18.49
C SER A 366 17.76 -5.66 18.70
N TYR A 367 16.49 -5.29 18.66
CA TYR A 367 15.35 -6.18 18.86
C TYR A 367 14.50 -6.23 17.59
N GLY A 368 13.93 -7.41 17.27
CA GLY A 368 13.05 -7.59 16.13
C GLY A 368 11.58 -7.54 16.53
N TYR A 369 10.77 -6.82 15.77
CA TYR A 369 9.32 -7.00 15.80
C TYR A 369 9.01 -8.38 15.22
N ARG A 370 8.55 -9.29 16.07
CA ARG A 370 8.27 -10.67 15.69
C ARG A 370 6.92 -10.74 15.00
N GLU A 371 6.91 -11.39 13.86
CA GLU A 371 5.66 -11.72 13.16
C GLU A 371 4.99 -12.93 13.82
N ASP A 372 3.69 -13.08 13.59
CA ASP A 372 2.92 -14.20 14.09
C ASP A 372 3.52 -15.54 13.68
N ARG A 373 3.56 -16.44 14.64
CA ARG A 373 3.96 -17.82 14.44
C ARG A 373 2.80 -18.66 13.91
N PHE A 374 2.77 -19.95 14.18
CA PHE A 374 1.64 -20.78 13.78
C PHE A 374 0.32 -20.22 14.36
N THR A 375 -0.64 -19.97 13.47
CA THR A 375 -1.93 -19.38 13.82
C THR A 375 -3.05 -20.17 13.15
N VAL A 376 -4.15 -20.37 13.88
CA VAL A 376 -5.36 -21.01 13.39
C VAL A 376 -6.49 -19.98 13.34
N LEU A 377 -7.11 -19.84 12.17
CA LEU A 377 -8.25 -18.95 11.95
C LEU A 377 -9.43 -19.79 11.45
N LEU A 378 -10.57 -19.68 12.11
CA LEU A 378 -11.83 -20.29 11.70
C LEU A 378 -12.81 -19.17 11.35
N GLY A 379 -13.32 -19.19 10.12
CA GLY A 379 -14.32 -18.27 9.62
C GLY A 379 -15.63 -18.97 9.30
N MET A 380 -16.74 -18.25 9.44
CA MET A 380 -18.07 -18.69 9.00
C MET A 380 -18.74 -17.55 8.25
N THR A 381 -19.28 -17.85 7.08
CA THR A 381 -20.02 -16.89 6.24
C THR A 381 -21.44 -17.40 6.06
N TRP A 382 -22.41 -16.60 6.43
CA TRP A 382 -23.82 -16.89 6.26
C TRP A 382 -24.48 -15.84 5.35
N THR A 383 -25.01 -16.31 4.20
CA THR A 383 -25.66 -15.46 3.18
C THR A 383 -27.08 -15.96 2.90
N PRO A 384 -28.05 -15.64 3.80
CA PRO A 384 -29.41 -16.12 3.62
C PRO A 384 -30.05 -15.51 2.35
N ASN A 385 -30.78 -16.33 1.60
CA ASN A 385 -31.70 -15.83 0.58
C ASN A 385 -32.89 -15.17 1.30
N LEU A 386 -33.00 -13.84 1.21
CA LEU A 386 -34.10 -13.04 1.76
C LEU A 386 -35.24 -12.95 0.77
#